data_10c13fb985a42a62a520aaaba8d4cefd
#
_entry.id   10c13fb985a42a62a520aaaba8d4cefd
#
_cell.length_a   1.000
_cell.length_b   1.000
_cell.length_c   1.000
_cell.angle_alpha   90.00
_cell.angle_beta   90.00
_cell.angle_gamma   90.00
#
_symmetry.space_group_name_H-M   'P 1'
#
loop_
_entity.id
_entity.type
_entity.pdbx_description
1 polymer ?
#
loop_
_entity_poly.entity_id
_entity_poly.type
_entity_poly.pdbx_seq_one_letter_code
_entity_poly.pdbx_strand_id
1 'polypeptide(L)'
;AATVSQRLSGWRRTARSEGDDVEISAEKGYLREFGNIVFHFALLGLLVSVAVGKLFGYEGNVIVVADGGPGFCSASPAAFDSFRAGNTVDGTSLNPICLRVNDFDAHYLPSGQALSFAANIDYQEGDDLNSDTWRPYHLKVNEPLRIGGDRVYLQGHGYAPTFTVTFPDGQTRTQTLQWRPDDPLTLLSSGVMRFDPPGGTYPNADERRKHQIAIQGLFAPTEQLHGTLLSSSFPALNDPAVAVDIYRGDTGLDTGRPQSLFSLDPRLIDQKRLAKVARVNLRAGQETRLDDGTRVRFDGAVPFINLQVAHDPAQVWVLVSALTMMAGLLVSLIVRRRRVWVRITPGGAGTVSVELGGLARTDNSGWGDEFERLTHRLLDGLDTAEPSREKV
;
A
#
# COMPACT_ATOMS: atom_id res chain seq x y z
N ALA A 1 -9.61 -35.05 -53.49
CA ALA A 1 -8.80 -34.94 -52.25
C ALA A 1 -7.80 -33.80 -52.33
N ALA A 2 -6.90 -33.75 -53.36
CA ALA A 2 -5.88 -32.72 -53.49
C ALA A 2 -6.46 -31.30 -53.50
N THR A 3 -7.53 -31.04 -54.27
CA THR A 3 -8.22 -29.73 -54.36
C THR A 3 -8.80 -29.30 -53.01
N VAL A 4 -9.47 -30.20 -52.30
CA VAL A 4 -10.02 -29.87 -50.95
C VAL A 4 -8.89 -29.59 -49.96
N SER A 5 -7.86 -30.39 -49.97
CA SER A 5 -6.68 -30.15 -49.14
C SER A 5 -6.02 -28.80 -49.41
N GLN A 6 -5.92 -28.36 -50.65
CA GLN A 6 -5.34 -27.06 -51.04
C GLN A 6 -6.23 -25.90 -50.56
N ARG A 7 -7.53 -26.03 -50.62
CA ARG A 7 -8.54 -25.03 -50.17
C ARG A 7 -8.61 -24.85 -48.65
N LEU A 8 -8.06 -25.79 -47.88
CA LEU A 8 -7.82 -25.71 -46.45
C LEU A 8 -6.46 -25.11 -46.09
N SER A 9 -5.88 -24.27 -46.99
CA SER A 9 -4.65 -23.53 -46.70
C SER A 9 -4.86 -22.69 -45.42
N GLY A 10 -3.83 -22.64 -44.52
CA GLY A 10 -3.93 -22.01 -43.22
C GLY A 10 -4.56 -22.85 -42.10
N TRP A 11 -5.00 -24.08 -42.40
CA TRP A 11 -5.40 -25.06 -41.41
C TRP A 11 -4.29 -26.12 -41.23
N ARG A 12 -4.09 -26.61 -40.02
CA ARG A 12 -3.24 -27.79 -39.79
C ARG A 12 -4.02 -29.02 -40.22
N ARG A 13 -3.46 -29.77 -41.20
CA ARG A 13 -4.14 -30.86 -41.88
C ARG A 13 -3.47 -32.20 -41.64
N THR A 14 -4.29 -33.23 -41.53
CA THR A 14 -3.85 -34.64 -41.53
C THR A 14 -4.74 -35.38 -42.52
N ALA A 15 -4.16 -36.04 -43.48
CA ALA A 15 -4.89 -36.90 -44.43
C ALA A 15 -4.57 -38.39 -44.15
N ARG A 16 -5.60 -39.20 -44.14
CA ARG A 16 -5.48 -40.69 -44.09
C ARG A 16 -6.18 -41.29 -45.29
N SER A 17 -5.66 -42.34 -45.83
CA SER A 17 -6.31 -43.18 -46.86
C SER A 17 -6.54 -44.58 -46.28
N GLU A 18 -7.78 -45.04 -46.36
CA GLU A 18 -8.17 -46.37 -45.92
C GLU A 18 -8.94 -47.06 -47.07
N GLY A 19 -8.27 -47.94 -47.76
CA GLY A 19 -8.73 -48.43 -49.05
C GLY A 19 -8.80 -47.32 -50.08
N ASP A 20 -9.98 -47.16 -50.72
CA ASP A 20 -10.28 -46.11 -51.70
C ASP A 20 -10.79 -44.80 -51.05
N ASP A 21 -11.08 -44.82 -49.76
CA ASP A 21 -11.54 -43.66 -48.99
C ASP A 21 -10.39 -42.72 -48.60
N VAL A 22 -10.64 -41.43 -48.64
CA VAL A 22 -9.68 -40.41 -48.19
C VAL A 22 -10.34 -39.56 -47.10
N GLU A 23 -9.77 -39.57 -45.90
CA GLU A 23 -10.19 -38.73 -44.79
C GLU A 23 -9.19 -37.56 -44.59
N ILE A 24 -9.69 -36.32 -44.53
CA ILE A 24 -8.91 -35.12 -44.23
C ILE A 24 -9.45 -34.52 -42.95
N SER A 25 -8.63 -34.46 -41.90
CA SER A 25 -8.92 -33.73 -40.68
C SER A 25 -8.13 -32.42 -40.70
N ALA A 26 -8.82 -31.28 -40.49
CA ALA A 26 -8.22 -29.98 -40.49
C ALA A 26 -8.59 -29.18 -39.24
N GLU A 27 -7.61 -28.57 -38.59
CA GLU A 27 -7.81 -27.77 -37.40
C GLU A 27 -7.19 -26.37 -37.52
N LYS A 28 -7.89 -25.39 -36.96
CA LYS A 28 -7.45 -23.99 -36.89
C LYS A 28 -7.63 -23.46 -35.48
N GLY A 29 -6.76 -22.47 -35.07
CA GLY A 29 -6.90 -21.80 -33.78
C GLY A 29 -6.02 -22.38 -32.66
N TYR A 30 -4.89 -23.00 -32.98
CA TYR A 30 -3.93 -23.54 -32.00
C TYR A 30 -3.35 -22.49 -31.05
N LEU A 31 -3.28 -21.22 -31.47
CA LEU A 31 -2.83 -20.11 -30.63
C LEU A 31 -3.63 -20.01 -29.33
N ARG A 32 -4.85 -20.51 -29.30
CA ARG A 32 -5.65 -20.59 -28.08
C ARG A 32 -4.99 -21.47 -27.02
N GLU A 33 -4.51 -22.66 -27.38
CA GLU A 33 -3.84 -23.56 -26.43
C GLU A 33 -2.51 -22.97 -25.98
N PHE A 34 -1.78 -22.36 -26.90
CA PHE A 34 -0.57 -21.61 -26.55
C PHE A 34 -0.87 -20.47 -25.58
N GLY A 35 -1.90 -19.65 -25.84
CA GLY A 35 -2.34 -18.60 -24.93
C GLY A 35 -2.72 -19.14 -23.54
N ASN A 36 -3.40 -20.29 -23.50
CA ASN A 36 -3.75 -20.93 -22.23
C ASN A 36 -2.51 -21.43 -21.46
N ILE A 37 -1.53 -21.98 -22.16
CA ILE A 37 -0.25 -22.40 -21.55
C ILE A 37 0.49 -21.20 -21.00
N VAL A 38 0.62 -20.12 -21.79
CA VAL A 38 1.26 -18.86 -21.38
C VAL A 38 0.58 -18.30 -20.14
N PHE A 39 -0.75 -18.29 -20.10
CA PHE A 39 -1.52 -17.86 -18.94
C PHE A 39 -1.13 -18.64 -17.67
N HIS A 40 -1.09 -19.98 -17.72
CA HIS A 40 -0.78 -20.79 -16.56
C HIS A 40 0.68 -20.66 -16.10
N PHE A 41 1.64 -20.58 -17.02
CA PHE A 41 3.05 -20.33 -16.67
C PHE A 41 3.26 -18.93 -16.08
N ALA A 42 2.57 -17.92 -16.61
CA ALA A 42 2.62 -16.56 -16.08
C ALA A 42 1.95 -16.49 -14.69
N LEU A 43 0.86 -17.23 -14.47
CA LEU A 43 0.26 -17.36 -13.14
C LEU A 43 1.22 -17.98 -12.13
N LEU A 44 1.93 -19.05 -12.51
CA LEU A 44 2.96 -19.63 -11.66
C LEU A 44 4.10 -18.65 -11.39
N GLY A 45 4.56 -17.93 -12.42
CA GLY A 45 5.56 -16.86 -12.28
C GLY A 45 5.10 -15.76 -11.33
N LEU A 46 3.82 -15.38 -11.39
CA LEU A 46 3.22 -14.40 -10.47
C LEU A 46 3.28 -14.90 -9.02
N LEU A 47 2.89 -16.14 -8.77
CA LEU A 47 2.91 -16.74 -7.43
C LEU A 47 4.35 -16.81 -6.87
N VAL A 48 5.31 -17.22 -7.69
CA VAL A 48 6.73 -17.25 -7.31
C VAL A 48 7.24 -15.84 -7.00
N SER A 49 6.92 -14.85 -7.84
CA SER A 49 7.33 -13.46 -7.62
C SER A 49 6.77 -12.90 -6.31
N VAL A 50 5.49 -13.14 -6.01
CA VAL A 50 4.87 -12.74 -4.72
C VAL A 50 5.56 -13.44 -3.54
N ALA A 51 5.88 -14.73 -3.67
CA ALA A 51 6.60 -15.47 -2.62
C ALA A 51 8.00 -14.90 -2.39
N VAL A 52 8.74 -14.57 -3.45
CA VAL A 52 10.07 -13.94 -3.37
C VAL A 52 9.97 -12.56 -2.69
N GLY A 53 9.01 -11.72 -3.10
CA GLY A 53 8.78 -10.42 -2.46
C GLY A 53 8.50 -10.54 -0.96
N LYS A 54 7.72 -11.55 -0.54
CA LYS A 54 7.41 -11.79 0.88
C LYS A 54 8.57 -12.39 1.68
N LEU A 55 9.46 -13.13 1.05
CA LEU A 55 10.62 -13.73 1.71
C LEU A 55 11.79 -12.74 1.87
N PHE A 56 12.02 -11.90 0.88
CA PHE A 56 13.19 -11.02 0.78
C PHE A 56 12.85 -9.53 0.92
N GLY A 57 11.58 -9.18 1.01
CA GLY A 57 11.11 -7.81 1.19
C GLY A 57 11.01 -7.39 2.64
N TYR A 58 10.92 -6.08 2.89
CA TYR A 58 10.60 -5.51 4.18
C TYR A 58 9.73 -4.27 4.05
N GLU A 59 9.09 -3.90 5.15
CA GLU A 59 8.23 -2.74 5.30
C GLU A 59 8.43 -2.16 6.69
N GLY A 60 8.80 -0.90 6.77
CA GLY A 60 8.93 -0.16 8.01
C GLY A 60 8.08 1.10 7.99
N ASN A 61 7.40 1.40 9.09
CA ASN A 61 6.68 2.66 9.27
C ASN A 61 7.40 3.52 10.29
N VAL A 62 7.45 4.80 10.02
CA VAL A 62 8.05 5.80 10.91
C VAL A 62 7.26 7.10 10.88
N ILE A 63 7.10 7.71 12.05
CA ILE A 63 6.49 9.02 12.20
C ILE A 63 7.61 10.06 12.30
N VAL A 64 7.56 11.08 11.43
CA VAL A 64 8.53 12.18 11.41
C VAL A 64 7.80 13.50 11.57
N VAL A 65 8.24 14.30 12.52
CA VAL A 65 7.70 15.66 12.74
C VAL A 65 8.20 16.58 11.63
N ALA A 66 7.31 17.39 11.10
CA ALA A 66 7.60 18.32 10.00
C ALA A 66 8.02 19.69 10.55
N ASP A 67 9.20 19.73 11.16
CA ASP A 67 9.77 20.93 11.79
C ASP A 67 11.22 21.20 11.34
N GLY A 68 11.72 20.47 10.33
CA GLY A 68 13.10 20.53 9.88
C GLY A 68 14.11 19.89 10.83
N GLY A 69 13.64 19.15 11.83
CA GLY A 69 14.45 18.50 12.85
C GLY A 69 15.35 17.36 12.31
N PRO A 70 15.95 16.55 13.20
CA PRO A 70 16.97 15.57 12.83
C PRO A 70 16.47 14.47 11.89
N GLY A 71 15.15 14.30 11.80
CA GLY A 71 14.53 13.34 10.90
C GLY A 71 14.71 11.89 11.32
N PHE A 72 14.87 11.01 10.33
CA PHE A 72 14.92 9.56 10.48
C PHE A 72 16.03 8.97 9.61
N CYS A 73 16.76 7.97 10.12
CA CYS A 73 17.71 7.18 9.34
C CYS A 73 17.43 5.69 9.50
N SER A 74 17.33 4.95 8.39
CA SER A 74 16.99 3.51 8.32
C SER A 74 18.17 2.59 8.63
N ALA A 75 19.05 2.94 9.55
CA ALA A 75 20.25 2.16 9.84
C ALA A 75 19.98 0.80 10.51
N SER A 76 18.81 0.62 11.12
CA SER A 76 18.41 -0.64 11.76
C SER A 76 16.89 -0.75 11.87
N PRO A 77 16.32 -1.96 12.07
CA PRO A 77 14.89 -2.14 12.36
C PRO A 77 14.39 -1.35 13.57
N ALA A 78 15.26 -1.09 14.55
CA ALA A 78 14.90 -0.33 15.75
C ALA A 78 14.66 1.18 15.50
N ALA A 79 15.04 1.68 14.33
CA ALA A 79 14.78 3.06 13.94
C ALA A 79 13.32 3.29 13.49
N PHE A 80 12.58 2.20 13.21
CA PHE A 80 11.18 2.27 12.79
C PHE A 80 10.24 2.12 13.99
N ASP A 81 9.09 2.80 13.94
CA ASP A 81 8.01 2.63 14.93
C ASP A 81 7.35 1.25 14.79
N SER A 82 7.28 0.73 13.58
CA SER A 82 6.93 -0.67 13.31
C SER A 82 7.73 -1.19 12.12
N PHE A 83 8.23 -2.42 12.25
CA PHE A 83 9.01 -3.07 11.20
C PHE A 83 8.52 -4.50 10.95
N ARG A 84 8.32 -4.84 9.69
CA ARG A 84 7.97 -6.18 9.23
C ARG A 84 8.93 -6.59 8.12
N ALA A 85 9.49 -7.76 8.23
CA ALA A 85 10.44 -8.29 7.26
C ALA A 85 10.10 -9.72 6.88
N GLY A 86 10.51 -10.13 5.70
CA GLY A 86 10.48 -11.51 5.27
C GLY A 86 11.47 -12.36 6.08
N ASN A 87 11.26 -13.67 6.10
CA ASN A 87 12.04 -14.60 6.93
C ASN A 87 13.55 -14.63 6.63
N THR A 88 13.95 -14.12 5.47
CA THR A 88 15.36 -14.07 5.05
C THR A 88 16.03 -12.73 5.31
N VAL A 89 15.27 -11.73 5.78
CA VAL A 89 15.77 -10.39 6.11
C VAL A 89 16.05 -10.33 7.61
N ASP A 90 17.34 -10.27 7.97
CA ASP A 90 17.79 -10.23 9.36
C ASP A 90 17.89 -8.79 9.93
N GLY A 91 17.65 -7.80 9.10
CA GLY A 91 17.71 -6.38 9.47
C GLY A 91 19.12 -5.78 9.46
N THR A 92 20.16 -6.54 9.09
CA THR A 92 21.53 -6.01 8.95
C THR A 92 21.82 -5.47 7.56
N SER A 93 20.98 -5.83 6.59
CA SER A 93 21.11 -5.48 5.16
C SER A 93 20.09 -4.44 4.69
N LEU A 94 19.60 -3.57 5.57
CA LEU A 94 18.73 -2.48 5.20
C LEU A 94 19.51 -1.45 4.35
N ASN A 95 18.86 -0.87 3.35
CA ASN A 95 19.44 0.24 2.63
C ASN A 95 19.53 1.46 3.55
N PRO A 96 20.73 1.98 3.83
CA PRO A 96 20.86 3.14 4.70
C PRO A 96 20.41 4.40 3.94
N ILE A 97 19.31 4.98 4.40
CA ILE A 97 18.76 6.26 3.94
C ILE A 97 18.48 7.15 5.13
N CYS A 98 18.71 8.45 4.99
CA CYS A 98 18.25 9.44 5.97
C CYS A 98 17.23 10.37 5.32
N LEU A 99 16.21 10.75 6.07
CA LEU A 99 15.11 11.61 5.65
C LEU A 99 14.83 12.64 6.74
N ARG A 100 14.62 13.88 6.38
CA ARG A 100 14.04 14.91 7.25
C ARG A 100 12.89 15.61 6.56
N VAL A 101 11.92 16.04 7.33
CA VAL A 101 10.71 16.68 6.83
C VAL A 101 10.78 18.15 7.21
N ASN A 102 10.89 19.01 6.20
CA ASN A 102 11.02 20.45 6.41
C ASN A 102 9.66 21.09 6.69
N ASP A 103 8.65 20.69 5.90
CA ASP A 103 7.27 21.13 6.08
C ASP A 103 6.28 20.11 5.50
N PHE A 104 5.01 20.28 5.84
CA PHE A 104 3.91 19.48 5.34
C PHE A 104 2.70 20.34 5.04
N ASP A 105 2.21 20.25 3.81
CA ASP A 105 1.03 20.95 3.32
C ASP A 105 -0.17 20.02 3.21
N ALA A 106 -1.24 20.34 3.92
CA ALA A 106 -2.51 19.65 3.87
C ALA A 106 -3.61 20.61 3.38
N HIS A 107 -4.23 20.29 2.27
CA HIS A 107 -5.34 21.06 1.75
C HIS A 107 -6.66 20.30 1.92
N TYR A 108 -7.68 20.99 2.37
CA TYR A 108 -9.00 20.44 2.64
C TYR A 108 -10.08 21.26 1.93
N LEU A 109 -11.15 20.58 1.53
CA LEU A 109 -12.39 21.23 1.11
C LEU A 109 -13.07 21.89 2.33
N PRO A 110 -13.99 22.84 2.13
CA PRO A 110 -14.77 23.43 3.23
C PRO A 110 -15.55 22.41 4.09
N SER A 111 -15.81 21.22 3.54
CA SER A 111 -16.44 20.10 4.23
C SER A 111 -15.50 19.36 5.20
N GLY A 112 -14.20 19.68 5.24
CA GLY A 112 -13.16 18.92 5.96
C GLY A 112 -12.60 17.74 5.18
N GLN A 113 -13.12 17.42 4.00
CA GLN A 113 -12.59 16.34 3.17
C GLN A 113 -11.20 16.71 2.64
N ALA A 114 -10.27 15.77 2.71
CA ALA A 114 -8.93 15.91 2.17
C ALA A 114 -8.95 16.15 0.65
N LEU A 115 -8.23 17.16 0.18
CA LEU A 115 -8.02 17.48 -1.24
C LEU A 115 -6.65 17.01 -1.72
N SER A 116 -5.58 17.41 -1.02
CA SER A 116 -4.21 17.00 -1.34
C SER A 116 -3.31 17.07 -0.12
N PHE A 117 -2.31 16.18 -0.11
CA PHE A 117 -1.26 16.13 0.88
C PHE A 117 0.11 16.08 0.21
N ALA A 118 1.03 16.92 0.66
CA ALA A 118 2.40 16.95 0.19
C ALA A 118 3.35 17.32 1.33
N ALA A 119 4.59 16.81 1.26
CA ALA A 119 5.66 17.14 2.18
C ALA A 119 6.91 17.56 1.42
N ASN A 120 7.56 18.64 1.84
CA ASN A 120 8.90 18.96 1.39
C ASN A 120 9.90 18.26 2.30
N ILE A 121 10.60 17.30 1.75
CA ILE A 121 11.58 16.49 2.47
C ILE A 121 12.97 16.69 1.89
N ASP A 122 13.98 16.49 2.70
CA ASP A 122 15.34 16.28 2.22
C ASP A 122 15.76 14.86 2.54
N TYR A 123 16.56 14.26 1.64
CA TYR A 123 17.05 12.89 1.82
C TYR A 123 18.54 12.76 1.50
N GLN A 124 19.14 11.70 2.04
CA GLN A 124 20.51 11.27 1.76
C GLN A 124 20.53 9.78 1.43
N GLU A 125 21.37 9.36 0.47
CA GLU A 125 21.65 7.99 0.13
C GLU A 125 23.11 7.79 -0.30
N GLY A 126 23.63 6.58 -0.16
CA GLY A 126 24.96 6.23 -0.64
C GLY A 126 26.04 7.16 -0.07
N ASP A 127 26.80 7.80 -0.95
CA ASP A 127 27.91 8.69 -0.56
C ASP A 127 27.46 9.97 0.16
N ASP A 128 26.21 10.40 -0.03
CA ASP A 128 25.66 11.56 0.67
C ASP A 128 25.63 11.38 2.19
N LEU A 129 25.49 10.13 2.66
CA LEU A 129 25.47 9.78 4.09
C LEU A 129 26.82 10.07 4.80
N ASN A 130 27.91 10.13 4.03
CA ASN A 130 29.25 10.45 4.51
C ASN A 130 29.61 11.93 4.33
N SER A 131 28.74 12.68 3.68
CA SER A 131 28.83 14.12 3.47
C SER A 131 27.59 14.77 4.07
N ASP A 132 27.64 16.08 4.31
CA ASP A 132 26.46 16.83 4.77
C ASP A 132 25.59 17.29 3.58
N THR A 133 25.52 16.47 2.53
CA THR A 133 24.78 16.78 1.31
C THR A 133 23.36 16.23 1.41
N TRP A 134 22.38 17.13 1.38
CA TRP A 134 20.96 16.77 1.38
C TRP A 134 20.33 17.11 0.03
N ARG A 135 19.47 16.22 -0.47
CA ARG A 135 18.74 16.36 -1.74
C ARG A 135 17.28 16.66 -1.45
N PRO A 136 16.72 17.77 -1.96
CA PRO A 136 15.31 18.07 -1.75
C PRO A 136 14.41 17.18 -2.62
N TYR A 137 13.25 16.82 -2.07
CA TYR A 137 12.21 16.10 -2.77
C TYR A 137 10.82 16.54 -2.31
N HIS A 138 9.89 16.68 -3.24
CA HIS A 138 8.48 16.99 -2.97
C HIS A 138 7.66 15.70 -2.97
N LEU A 139 7.43 15.13 -1.79
CA LEU A 139 6.74 13.87 -1.58
C LEU A 139 5.23 14.06 -1.57
N LYS A 140 4.51 13.34 -2.42
CA LYS A 140 3.04 13.37 -2.50
C LYS A 140 2.44 11.98 -2.30
N VAL A 141 1.14 11.97 -1.97
CA VAL A 141 0.35 10.73 -1.99
C VAL A 141 0.38 10.12 -3.39
N ASN A 142 0.62 8.81 -3.50
CA ASN A 142 0.78 8.04 -4.73
C ASN A 142 2.02 8.37 -5.60
N GLU A 143 2.87 9.32 -5.19
CA GLU A 143 4.14 9.64 -5.85
C GLU A 143 5.31 9.37 -4.88
N PRO A 144 5.68 8.09 -4.63
CA PRO A 144 6.70 7.76 -3.65
C PRO A 144 8.09 8.18 -4.09
N LEU A 145 8.92 8.59 -3.14
CA LEU A 145 10.36 8.70 -3.36
C LEU A 145 10.94 7.29 -3.59
N ARG A 146 11.73 7.14 -4.65
CA ARG A 146 12.46 5.90 -4.99
C ARG A 146 13.94 6.11 -4.72
N ILE A 147 14.48 5.36 -3.79
CA ILE A 147 15.82 5.59 -3.25
C ILE A 147 16.45 4.26 -2.83
N GLY A 148 17.67 3.98 -3.30
CA GLY A 148 18.44 2.80 -2.88
C GLY A 148 17.76 1.45 -3.15
N GLY A 149 16.78 1.37 -4.06
CA GLY A 149 15.95 0.19 -4.29
C GLY A 149 14.69 0.13 -3.42
N ASP A 150 14.54 1.07 -2.48
CA ASP A 150 13.37 1.22 -1.63
C ASP A 150 12.38 2.24 -2.18
N ARG A 151 11.21 2.28 -1.59
CA ARG A 151 10.17 3.28 -1.84
C ARG A 151 9.70 3.86 -0.53
N VAL A 152 9.67 5.18 -0.47
CA VAL A 152 9.14 5.92 0.67
C VAL A 152 7.80 6.51 0.28
N TYR A 153 6.76 6.08 0.97
CA TYR A 153 5.39 6.53 0.75
C TYR A 153 4.91 7.46 1.86
N LEU A 154 4.17 8.49 1.49
CA LEU A 154 3.39 9.30 2.42
C LEU A 154 2.08 8.55 2.72
N GLN A 155 1.93 8.03 3.95
CA GLN A 155 0.79 7.19 4.34
C GLN A 155 -0.30 7.96 5.07
N GLY A 156 0.09 8.98 5.84
CA GLY A 156 -0.84 9.75 6.64
C GLY A 156 -0.15 10.89 7.36
N HIS A 157 -0.93 11.64 8.12
CA HIS A 157 -0.42 12.75 8.93
C HIS A 157 -1.28 12.95 10.18
N GLY A 158 -0.79 13.79 11.05
CA GLY A 158 -1.46 14.25 12.25
C GLY A 158 -0.72 15.42 12.84
N TYR A 159 -0.95 15.70 14.12
CA TYR A 159 -0.32 16.81 14.81
C TYR A 159 0.45 16.38 16.05
N ALA A 160 1.57 17.04 16.28
CA ALA A 160 2.43 16.91 17.45
C ALA A 160 2.31 18.17 18.28
N PRO A 161 1.51 18.18 19.36
CA PRO A 161 1.46 19.27 20.32
C PRO A 161 2.82 19.50 20.96
N THR A 162 3.11 20.76 21.23
CA THR A 162 4.31 21.20 21.94
C THR A 162 3.92 21.78 23.30
N PHE A 163 4.55 21.28 24.35
CA PHE A 163 4.38 21.80 25.70
C PHE A 163 5.73 22.20 26.31
N THR A 164 5.72 23.29 27.03
CA THR A 164 6.81 23.74 27.88
C THR A 164 6.40 23.66 29.34
N VAL A 165 7.14 22.90 30.14
CA VAL A 165 7.00 22.83 31.60
C VAL A 165 8.14 23.64 32.22
N THR A 166 7.80 24.64 33.02
CA THR A 166 8.73 25.42 33.85
C THR A 166 8.63 24.98 35.29
N PHE A 167 9.68 24.41 35.83
CA PHE A 167 9.74 23.95 37.21
C PHE A 167 9.91 25.09 38.21
N PRO A 168 9.70 24.89 39.52
CA PRO A 168 9.73 25.95 40.54
C PRO A 168 11.06 26.72 40.61
N ASP A 169 12.17 26.09 40.22
CA ASP A 169 13.50 26.73 40.15
C ASP A 169 13.74 27.56 38.89
N GLY A 170 12.72 27.65 37.98
CA GLY A 170 12.77 28.39 36.73
C GLY A 170 13.36 27.59 35.54
N GLN A 171 13.87 26.38 35.77
CA GLN A 171 14.34 25.56 34.66
C GLN A 171 13.17 25.04 33.82
N THR A 172 13.40 24.80 32.53
CA THR A 172 12.34 24.43 31.58
C THR A 172 12.64 23.09 30.86
N ARG A 173 11.57 22.42 30.49
CA ARG A 173 11.59 21.31 29.53
C ARG A 173 10.52 21.53 28.48
N THR A 174 10.93 21.53 27.21
CA THR A 174 10.02 21.60 26.07
C THR A 174 10.05 20.27 25.32
N GLN A 175 8.90 19.76 24.98
CA GLN A 175 8.76 18.55 24.18
C GLN A 175 7.68 18.77 23.12
N THR A 176 7.92 18.22 21.94
CA THR A 176 6.97 18.05 20.84
C THR A 176 6.79 16.57 20.61
N LEU A 177 5.57 16.07 20.72
CA LEU A 177 5.32 14.62 20.59
C LEU A 177 4.03 14.38 19.81
N GLN A 178 4.08 13.42 18.89
CA GLN A 178 2.92 13.04 18.08
C GLN A 178 1.78 12.50 18.96
N TRP A 179 0.58 13.02 18.76
CA TRP A 179 -0.63 12.49 19.34
C TRP A 179 -1.44 11.73 18.28
N ARG A 180 -2.11 10.66 18.70
CA ARG A 180 -2.85 9.78 17.81
C ARG A 180 -4.17 10.42 17.41
N PRO A 181 -4.47 10.60 16.11
CA PRO A 181 -5.79 10.99 15.65
C PRO A 181 -6.84 9.92 16.03
N ASP A 182 -7.83 10.32 16.80
CA ASP A 182 -8.97 9.47 17.19
C ASP A 182 -10.14 9.65 16.21
N ASP A 183 -10.27 10.84 15.63
CA ASP A 183 -11.23 11.14 14.57
C ASP A 183 -10.48 11.50 13.27
N PRO A 184 -10.60 10.69 12.20
CA PRO A 184 -9.90 10.94 10.94
C PRO A 184 -10.46 12.13 10.14
N LEU A 185 -11.67 12.61 10.46
CA LEU A 185 -12.29 13.72 9.72
C LEU A 185 -11.89 15.08 10.28
N THR A 186 -11.74 15.19 11.59
CA THR A 186 -11.44 16.45 12.28
C THR A 186 -10.05 16.49 12.89
N LEU A 187 -9.33 15.35 12.87
CA LEU A 187 -8.03 15.13 13.49
C LEU A 187 -8.00 15.48 14.99
N LEU A 188 -9.17 15.37 15.68
CA LEU A 188 -9.18 15.34 17.13
C LEU A 188 -8.29 14.18 17.59
N SER A 189 -7.29 14.49 18.40
CA SER A 189 -6.22 13.55 18.73
C SER A 189 -6.09 13.38 20.24
N SER A 190 -5.59 12.23 20.69
CA SER A 190 -5.26 11.97 22.08
C SER A 190 -3.82 11.52 22.27
N GLY A 191 -3.27 11.83 23.44
CA GLY A 191 -1.90 11.44 23.74
C GLY A 191 -1.46 11.74 25.16
N VAL A 192 -0.20 11.39 25.44
CA VAL A 192 0.44 11.57 26.73
C VAL A 192 1.85 12.10 26.55
N MET A 193 2.23 13.08 27.34
CA MET A 193 3.61 13.56 27.44
C MET A 193 4.11 13.44 28.88
N ARG A 194 5.41 13.18 29.05
CA ARG A 194 6.04 12.98 30.35
C ARG A 194 7.29 13.84 30.44
N PHE A 195 7.36 14.65 31.47
CA PHE A 195 8.46 15.59 31.71
C PHE A 195 9.20 15.21 32.99
N ASP A 196 10.48 14.93 32.83
CA ASP A 196 11.38 14.72 33.95
C ASP A 196 12.06 16.04 34.32
N PRO A 197 12.04 16.45 35.60
CA PRO A 197 12.74 17.67 36.02
C PRO A 197 14.22 17.64 35.61
N PRO A 198 14.82 18.80 35.24
CA PRO A 198 16.24 18.89 34.95
C PRO A 198 17.11 18.38 36.09
N GLY A 199 18.30 17.91 35.76
CA GLY A 199 19.27 17.50 36.77
C GLY A 199 19.64 18.66 37.70
N GLY A 200 19.66 18.43 39.01
CA GLY A 200 19.98 19.44 40.01
C GLY A 200 18.79 20.26 40.55
N THR A 201 17.60 20.18 39.93
CA THR A 201 16.38 20.80 40.44
C THR A 201 15.96 20.24 41.82
N TYR A 202 16.17 18.93 42.01
CA TYR A 202 15.85 18.22 43.25
C TYR A 202 17.07 17.48 43.81
N PRO A 203 17.16 17.31 45.14
CA PRO A 203 18.36 16.83 45.80
C PRO A 203 18.76 15.37 45.50
N ASN A 204 17.78 14.54 45.13
CA ASN A 204 18.01 13.14 44.79
C ASN A 204 16.96 12.62 43.79
N ALA A 205 17.19 11.39 43.28
CA ALA A 205 16.33 10.78 42.27
C ALA A 205 14.89 10.52 42.76
N ASP A 206 14.71 10.22 44.03
CA ASP A 206 13.39 9.92 44.60
C ASP A 206 12.56 11.19 44.71
N GLU A 207 13.15 12.32 45.12
CA GLU A 207 12.48 13.62 45.14
C GLU A 207 12.18 14.09 43.68
N ARG A 208 13.15 13.96 42.77
CA ARG A 208 12.93 14.25 41.35
C ARG A 208 11.72 13.48 40.80
N ARG A 209 11.62 12.15 41.08
CA ARG A 209 10.52 11.29 40.62
C ARG A 209 9.16 11.77 41.13
N LYS A 210 9.06 12.26 42.36
CA LYS A 210 7.82 12.79 42.93
C LYS A 210 7.33 14.06 42.23
N HIS A 211 8.20 14.77 41.51
CA HIS A 211 7.92 16.01 40.82
C HIS A 211 7.93 15.91 39.31
N GLN A 212 7.97 14.67 38.75
CA GLN A 212 7.74 14.47 37.34
C GLN A 212 6.32 14.92 36.99
N ILE A 213 6.15 15.47 35.78
CA ILE A 213 4.87 15.94 35.27
C ILE A 213 4.45 15.04 34.11
N ALA A 214 3.18 14.58 34.13
CA ALA A 214 2.57 13.97 32.97
C ALA A 214 1.34 14.76 32.53
N ILE A 215 1.19 14.91 31.23
CA ILE A 215 0.09 15.62 30.58
C ILE A 215 -0.64 14.60 29.69
N GLN A 216 -1.92 14.37 29.94
CA GLN A 216 -2.74 13.46 29.15
C GLN A 216 -4.04 14.15 28.73
N GLY A 217 -4.44 14.04 27.48
CA GLY A 217 -5.70 14.64 27.07
C GLY A 217 -5.98 14.61 25.59
N LEU A 218 -6.77 15.60 25.16
CA LEU A 218 -7.21 15.78 23.78
C LEU A 218 -6.55 17.02 23.17
N PHE A 219 -6.25 16.93 21.89
CA PHE A 219 -5.81 18.04 21.05
C PHE A 219 -6.79 18.22 19.90
N ALA A 220 -7.23 19.45 19.67
CA ALA A 220 -8.05 19.87 18.55
C ALA A 220 -7.27 20.83 17.66
N PRO A 221 -7.08 20.55 16.34
CA PRO A 221 -6.45 21.50 15.43
C PRO A 221 -7.32 22.76 15.17
N THR A 222 -8.65 22.63 15.26
CA THR A 222 -9.60 23.74 15.22
C THR A 222 -10.59 23.59 16.36
N GLU A 223 -10.44 24.41 17.40
CA GLU A 223 -11.24 24.33 18.63
C GLU A 223 -12.73 24.40 18.36
N GLN A 224 -13.48 23.51 18.98
CA GLN A 224 -14.92 23.59 19.16
C GLN A 224 -15.27 23.17 20.57
N LEU A 225 -15.90 24.06 21.34
CA LEU A 225 -16.29 23.78 22.72
C LEU A 225 -17.79 23.51 22.85
N HIS A 226 -18.12 22.44 23.52
CA HIS A 226 -19.48 22.14 24.01
C HIS A 226 -19.49 22.22 25.52
N GLY A 227 -19.71 23.43 26.07
CA GLY A 227 -19.43 23.73 27.47
C GLY A 227 -17.92 23.68 27.72
N THR A 228 -17.44 22.75 28.54
CA THR A 228 -16.00 22.50 28.80
C THR A 228 -15.44 21.35 28.00
N LEU A 229 -16.26 20.67 27.22
CA LEU A 229 -15.81 19.54 26.39
C LEU A 229 -15.21 20.05 25.10
N LEU A 230 -13.95 19.72 24.89
CA LEU A 230 -13.21 20.02 23.65
C LEU A 230 -13.56 19.00 22.58
N SER A 231 -13.88 19.49 21.40
CA SER A 231 -13.95 18.75 20.14
C SER A 231 -13.20 19.52 19.07
N SER A 232 -13.05 18.96 17.87
CA SER A 232 -12.49 19.64 16.71
C SER A 232 -13.54 19.80 15.62
N SER A 233 -13.65 21.00 15.05
CA SER A 233 -14.61 21.28 13.97
C SER A 233 -14.02 21.13 12.57
N PHE A 234 -12.67 21.12 12.44
CA PHE A 234 -11.98 21.09 11.15
C PHE A 234 -10.57 20.50 11.30
N PRO A 235 -10.08 19.75 10.29
CA PRO A 235 -8.77 19.07 10.40
C PRO A 235 -7.54 19.98 10.25
N ALA A 236 -7.68 21.21 9.73
CA ALA A 236 -6.54 22.12 9.60
C ALA A 236 -6.22 22.81 10.93
N LEU A 237 -4.96 23.27 11.08
CA LEU A 237 -4.45 23.94 12.27
C LEU A 237 -4.85 25.42 12.29
N ASN A 238 -6.16 25.69 12.43
CA ASN A 238 -6.70 27.06 12.39
C ASN A 238 -6.77 27.72 13.77
N ASP A 239 -7.17 26.96 14.80
CA ASP A 239 -7.30 27.44 16.19
C ASP A 239 -6.95 26.29 17.14
N PRO A 240 -5.65 25.97 17.29
CA PRO A 240 -5.21 24.80 18.05
C PRO A 240 -5.47 24.97 19.56
N ALA A 241 -6.09 23.97 20.14
CA ALA A 241 -6.40 23.91 21.56
C ALA A 241 -6.24 22.50 22.13
N VAL A 242 -6.05 22.44 23.45
CA VAL A 242 -5.96 21.18 24.20
C VAL A 242 -6.89 21.19 25.40
N ALA A 243 -7.43 20.02 25.73
CA ALA A 243 -8.10 19.73 26.99
C ALA A 243 -7.31 18.64 27.71
N VAL A 244 -6.60 19.00 28.78
CA VAL A 244 -5.63 18.11 29.40
C VAL A 244 -5.83 17.96 30.89
N ASP A 245 -5.58 16.73 31.35
CA ASP A 245 -5.34 16.40 32.75
C ASP A 245 -3.83 16.43 33.00
N ILE A 246 -3.42 17.18 34.02
CA ILE A 246 -2.03 17.29 34.45
C ILE A 246 -1.87 16.46 35.72
N TYR A 247 -0.85 15.61 35.70
CA TYR A 247 -0.51 14.73 36.80
C TYR A 247 0.89 15.07 37.32
N ARG A 248 1.13 14.89 38.63
CA ARG A 248 2.42 15.01 39.27
C ARG A 248 2.74 13.75 40.05
N GLY A 249 3.99 13.29 39.97
CA GLY A 249 4.47 12.09 40.64
C GLY A 249 5.25 11.17 39.71
N ASP A 250 5.37 9.91 40.11
CA ASP A 250 6.10 8.92 39.34
C ASP A 250 5.36 8.60 38.00
N THR A 251 5.96 9.02 36.92
CA THR A 251 5.43 8.81 35.56
C THR A 251 5.86 7.47 34.94
N GLY A 252 6.70 6.68 35.65
CA GLY A 252 7.26 5.42 35.18
C GLY A 252 8.50 5.53 34.30
N LEU A 253 9.02 6.73 34.04
CA LEU A 253 10.21 6.94 33.20
C LEU A 253 11.47 6.23 33.73
N ASP A 254 11.63 6.15 35.05
CA ASP A 254 12.80 5.56 35.70
C ASP A 254 12.73 4.02 35.81
N THR A 255 11.68 3.37 35.29
CA THR A 255 11.48 1.91 35.44
C THR A 255 12.27 1.06 34.46
N GLY A 256 12.83 1.66 33.40
CA GLY A 256 13.45 0.95 32.28
C GLY A 256 12.48 0.08 31.46
N ARG A 257 11.18 0.19 31.70
CA ARG A 257 10.14 -0.53 30.96
C ARG A 257 9.55 0.33 29.88
N PRO A 258 9.20 -0.25 28.71
CA PRO A 258 8.46 0.48 27.68
C PRO A 258 7.18 1.08 28.24
N GLN A 259 6.92 2.35 27.92
CA GLN A 259 5.74 3.09 28.32
C GLN A 259 4.86 3.34 27.10
N SER A 260 3.52 3.30 27.28
CA SER A 260 2.60 3.72 26.21
C SER A 260 2.77 5.21 25.92
N LEU A 261 2.84 5.58 24.65
CA LEU A 261 2.83 6.98 24.19
C LEU A 261 1.43 7.61 24.27
N PHE A 262 0.39 6.79 24.45
CA PHE A 262 -1.02 7.25 24.36
C PHE A 262 -1.80 7.14 25.65
N SER A 263 -1.27 6.50 26.69
CA SER A 263 -1.92 6.35 27.98
C SER A 263 -0.94 6.30 29.14
N LEU A 264 -1.34 6.82 30.28
CA LEU A 264 -0.62 6.63 31.54
C LEU A 264 -0.89 5.21 32.09
N ASP A 265 0.05 4.67 32.88
CA ASP A 265 -0.17 3.39 33.58
C ASP A 265 -1.20 3.59 34.71
N PRO A 266 -2.40 3.00 34.61
CA PRO A 266 -3.46 3.17 35.62
C PRO A 266 -2.99 2.73 37.03
N ARG A 267 -2.07 1.74 37.12
CA ARG A 267 -1.54 1.25 38.39
C ARG A 267 -0.81 2.33 39.19
N LEU A 268 -0.10 3.25 38.49
CA LEU A 268 0.58 4.37 39.15
C LEU A 268 -0.43 5.36 39.75
N ILE A 269 -1.57 5.56 39.09
CA ILE A 269 -2.66 6.41 39.56
C ILE A 269 -3.39 5.74 40.74
N ASP A 270 -3.74 4.46 40.62
CA ASP A 270 -4.42 3.68 41.68
C ASP A 270 -3.59 3.59 42.96
N GLN A 271 -2.26 3.43 42.81
CA GLN A 271 -1.30 3.41 43.92
C GLN A 271 -0.98 4.81 44.48
N LYS A 272 -1.61 5.86 43.97
CA LYS A 272 -1.35 7.27 44.35
C LYS A 272 0.11 7.72 44.17
N ARG A 273 0.86 7.00 43.33
CA ARG A 273 2.24 7.39 42.97
C ARG A 273 2.23 8.52 41.93
N LEU A 274 1.18 8.60 41.13
CA LEU A 274 0.90 9.63 40.15
C LEU A 274 -0.46 10.24 40.44
N ALA A 275 -0.51 11.51 40.85
CA ALA A 275 -1.72 12.20 41.28
C ALA A 275 -2.11 13.27 40.28
N LYS A 276 -3.41 13.34 39.94
CA LYS A 276 -3.95 14.43 39.13
C LYS A 276 -3.97 15.71 39.94
N VAL A 277 -3.34 16.76 39.39
CA VAL A 277 -3.20 18.07 40.04
C VAL A 277 -3.99 19.20 39.36
N ALA A 278 -4.31 19.06 38.07
CA ALA A 278 -5.14 20.02 37.35
C ALA A 278 -5.89 19.37 36.19
N ARG A 279 -6.99 20.03 35.76
CA ARG A 279 -7.68 19.82 34.49
C ARG A 279 -7.93 21.16 33.86
N VAL A 280 -7.43 21.37 32.64
CA VAL A 280 -7.48 22.68 31.99
C VAL A 280 -7.71 22.54 30.49
N ASN A 281 -8.36 23.55 29.91
CA ASN A 281 -8.34 23.79 28.47
C ASN A 281 -7.39 24.93 28.20
N LEU A 282 -6.47 24.77 27.22
CA LEU A 282 -5.48 25.77 26.84
C LEU A 282 -5.49 25.95 25.33
N ARG A 283 -5.46 27.21 24.89
CA ARG A 283 -5.14 27.57 23.51
C ARG A 283 -3.64 27.78 23.36
N ALA A 284 -3.15 27.81 22.15
CA ALA A 284 -1.74 28.06 21.85
C ALA A 284 -1.25 29.33 22.55
N GLY A 285 -0.10 29.23 23.22
CA GLY A 285 0.52 30.30 24.02
C GLY A 285 -0.04 30.46 25.43
N GLN A 286 -1.13 29.79 25.81
CA GLN A 286 -1.68 29.84 27.17
C GLN A 286 -0.94 28.92 28.13
N GLU A 287 -0.89 29.31 29.39
CA GLU A 287 -0.27 28.54 30.47
C GLU A 287 -1.21 28.40 31.68
N THR A 288 -0.98 27.35 32.45
CA THR A 288 -1.57 27.17 33.78
C THR A 288 -0.47 27.03 34.82
N ARG A 289 -0.73 27.51 36.02
CA ARG A 289 0.17 27.40 37.18
C ARG A 289 -0.37 26.38 38.18
N LEU A 290 0.49 25.46 38.57
CA LEU A 290 0.20 24.46 39.61
C LEU A 290 0.45 25.04 41.01
N ASP A 291 -0.01 24.31 42.03
CA ASP A 291 0.08 24.71 43.46
C ASP A 291 1.54 24.82 43.97
N ASP A 292 2.45 24.04 43.41
CA ASP A 292 3.89 24.07 43.76
C ASP A 292 4.69 25.13 42.98
N GLY A 293 4.02 25.93 42.14
CA GLY A 293 4.67 26.97 41.33
C GLY A 293 5.09 26.50 39.93
N THR A 294 5.02 25.19 39.62
CA THR A 294 5.23 24.66 38.27
C THR A 294 4.27 25.30 37.28
N ARG A 295 4.75 25.70 36.11
CA ARG A 295 3.91 26.21 35.02
C ARG A 295 3.92 25.26 33.84
N VAL A 296 2.77 25.04 33.26
CA VAL A 296 2.57 24.22 32.07
C VAL A 296 1.97 25.08 30.98
N ARG A 297 2.71 25.28 29.89
CA ARG A 297 2.29 26.09 28.74
C ARG A 297 2.09 25.18 27.53
N PHE A 298 0.98 25.38 26.83
CA PHE A 298 0.77 24.82 25.50
C PHE A 298 1.29 25.79 24.45
N ASP A 299 2.36 25.45 23.75
CA ASP A 299 3.03 26.31 22.80
C ASP A 299 2.37 26.32 21.42
N GLY A 300 1.57 25.32 21.13
CA GLY A 300 0.94 25.07 19.82
C GLY A 300 1.21 23.65 19.36
N ALA A 301 1.10 23.42 18.06
CA ALA A 301 1.38 22.11 17.48
C ALA A 301 2.02 22.25 16.10
N VAL A 302 2.78 21.25 15.71
CA VAL A 302 3.35 21.12 14.36
C VAL A 302 2.82 19.85 13.70
N PRO A 303 2.71 19.77 12.37
CA PRO A 303 2.32 18.55 11.72
C PRO A 303 3.40 17.45 11.86
N PHE A 304 2.99 16.21 11.86
CA PHE A 304 3.86 15.07 11.60
C PHE A 304 3.33 14.29 10.40
N ILE A 305 4.19 13.55 9.74
CA ILE A 305 3.81 12.62 8.69
C ILE A 305 4.18 11.19 9.06
N ASN A 306 3.38 10.25 8.58
CA ASN A 306 3.66 8.83 8.66
C ASN A 306 4.25 8.39 7.32
N LEU A 307 5.49 7.95 7.35
CA LEU A 307 6.22 7.43 6.20
C LEU A 307 6.28 5.92 6.26
N GLN A 308 6.07 5.28 5.13
CA GLN A 308 6.32 3.86 4.94
C GLN A 308 7.51 3.67 4.02
N VAL A 309 8.54 3.02 4.50
CA VAL A 309 9.69 2.57 3.70
C VAL A 309 9.47 1.11 3.34
N ALA A 310 9.41 0.79 2.05
CA ALA A 310 9.14 -0.56 1.57
C ALA A 310 10.18 -1.00 0.55
N HIS A 311 10.71 -2.19 0.75
CA HIS A 311 11.59 -2.90 -0.18
C HIS A 311 10.89 -4.14 -0.73
N ASP A 312 10.70 -4.21 -2.04
CA ASP A 312 10.18 -5.39 -2.72
C ASP A 312 11.01 -5.70 -3.97
N PRO A 313 11.95 -6.65 -3.89
CA PRO A 313 12.84 -6.99 -5.01
C PRO A 313 12.11 -7.68 -6.16
N ALA A 314 10.91 -8.21 -5.92
CA ALA A 314 10.15 -8.96 -6.92
C ALA A 314 9.09 -8.12 -7.66
N GLN A 315 8.88 -6.86 -7.32
CA GLN A 315 7.79 -6.04 -7.84
C GLN A 315 7.76 -5.96 -9.38
N VAL A 316 8.91 -5.84 -10.04
CA VAL A 316 8.99 -5.81 -11.51
C VAL A 316 8.54 -7.15 -12.10
N TRP A 317 8.92 -8.26 -11.47
CA TRP A 317 8.53 -9.61 -11.90
C TRP A 317 7.04 -9.88 -11.71
N VAL A 318 6.44 -9.36 -10.65
CA VAL A 318 4.98 -9.37 -10.45
C VAL A 318 4.27 -8.67 -11.62
N LEU A 319 4.74 -7.48 -11.99
CA LEU A 319 4.18 -6.73 -13.12
C LEU A 319 4.32 -7.48 -14.45
N VAL A 320 5.53 -7.98 -14.76
CA VAL A 320 5.81 -8.74 -16.00
C VAL A 320 4.92 -9.99 -16.06
N SER A 321 4.82 -10.74 -14.96
CA SER A 321 3.98 -11.93 -14.88
C SER A 321 2.50 -11.59 -15.06
N ALA A 322 2.00 -10.54 -14.44
CA ALA A 322 0.61 -10.09 -14.57
C ALA A 322 0.26 -9.67 -16.02
N LEU A 323 1.12 -8.90 -16.66
CA LEU A 323 0.92 -8.50 -18.07
C LEU A 323 0.97 -9.70 -19.02
N THR A 324 1.92 -10.63 -18.82
CA THR A 324 2.03 -11.84 -19.62
C THR A 324 0.81 -12.75 -19.43
N MET A 325 0.32 -12.89 -18.19
CA MET A 325 -0.89 -13.62 -17.86
C MET A 325 -2.11 -13.05 -18.58
N MET A 326 -2.26 -11.73 -18.56
CA MET A 326 -3.36 -11.03 -19.25
C MET A 326 -3.29 -11.25 -20.77
N ALA A 327 -2.10 -11.12 -21.38
CA ALA A 327 -1.90 -11.35 -22.79
C ALA A 327 -2.24 -12.81 -23.19
N GLY A 328 -1.78 -13.78 -22.40
CA GLY A 328 -2.11 -15.19 -22.60
C GLY A 328 -3.61 -15.48 -22.52
N LEU A 329 -4.29 -14.88 -21.52
CA LEU A 329 -5.74 -14.99 -21.37
C LEU A 329 -6.49 -14.40 -22.55
N LEU A 330 -6.12 -13.20 -23.00
CA LEU A 330 -6.74 -12.55 -24.17
C LEU A 330 -6.61 -13.41 -25.42
N VAL A 331 -5.42 -13.93 -25.69
CA VAL A 331 -5.20 -14.85 -26.82
C VAL A 331 -6.07 -16.10 -26.70
N SER A 332 -6.14 -16.68 -25.49
CA SER A 332 -6.96 -17.88 -25.22
C SER A 332 -8.47 -17.63 -25.39
N LEU A 333 -8.96 -16.42 -25.12
CA LEU A 333 -10.39 -16.08 -25.24
C LEU A 333 -10.77 -15.66 -26.67
N ILE A 334 -9.94 -14.87 -27.33
CA ILE A 334 -10.24 -14.31 -28.65
C ILE A 334 -10.11 -15.34 -29.76
N VAL A 335 -9.11 -16.23 -29.66
CA VAL A 335 -8.85 -17.22 -30.70
C VAL A 335 -9.85 -18.36 -30.66
N ARG A 336 -10.67 -18.45 -31.70
CA ARG A 336 -11.67 -19.53 -31.84
C ARG A 336 -11.03 -20.79 -32.39
N ARG A 337 -11.27 -21.94 -31.76
CA ARG A 337 -10.78 -23.24 -32.25
C ARG A 337 -11.86 -23.91 -33.07
N ARG A 338 -11.53 -24.27 -34.29
CA ARG A 338 -12.39 -24.92 -35.28
C ARG A 338 -11.75 -26.21 -35.77
N ARG A 339 -12.56 -27.22 -35.93
CA ARG A 339 -12.17 -28.53 -36.51
C ARG A 339 -13.13 -28.91 -37.58
N VAL A 340 -12.61 -29.41 -38.70
CA VAL A 340 -13.38 -29.88 -39.85
C VAL A 340 -12.83 -31.22 -40.30
N TRP A 341 -13.76 -32.11 -40.63
CA TRP A 341 -13.46 -33.40 -41.22
C TRP A 341 -14.08 -33.47 -42.62
N VAL A 342 -13.37 -34.02 -43.57
CA VAL A 342 -13.80 -34.26 -44.94
C VAL A 342 -13.53 -35.72 -45.26
N ARG A 343 -14.57 -36.51 -45.54
CA ARG A 343 -14.46 -37.89 -46.04
C ARG A 343 -14.83 -37.86 -47.52
N ILE A 344 -14.02 -38.45 -48.34
CA ILE A 344 -14.20 -38.59 -49.78
C ILE A 344 -14.20 -40.06 -50.12
N THR A 345 -15.36 -40.58 -50.54
CA THR A 345 -15.60 -42.00 -50.89
C THR A 345 -15.87 -42.11 -52.41
N PRO A 346 -15.19 -42.98 -53.14
CA PRO A 346 -15.51 -43.27 -54.55
C PRO A 346 -16.93 -43.80 -54.75
N GLY A 347 -17.67 -43.20 -55.68
CA GLY A 347 -18.99 -43.69 -56.10
C GLY A 347 -18.93 -44.39 -57.45
N GLY A 348 -20.06 -45.01 -57.86
CA GLY A 348 -20.18 -45.60 -59.20
C GLY A 348 -20.14 -44.55 -60.30
N ALA A 349 -19.71 -44.95 -61.53
CA ALA A 349 -19.71 -44.13 -62.75
C ALA A 349 -18.85 -42.84 -62.69
N GLY A 350 -17.71 -42.87 -61.95
CA GLY A 350 -16.80 -41.75 -61.89
C GLY A 350 -17.20 -40.58 -60.98
N THR A 351 -18.21 -40.82 -60.13
CA THR A 351 -18.67 -39.87 -59.10
C THR A 351 -17.90 -40.09 -57.81
N VAL A 352 -17.90 -39.13 -56.91
CA VAL A 352 -17.39 -39.23 -55.52
C VAL A 352 -18.43 -38.69 -54.55
N SER A 353 -18.58 -39.34 -53.40
CA SER A 353 -19.34 -38.78 -52.28
C SER A 353 -18.41 -38.00 -51.37
N VAL A 354 -18.80 -36.78 -51.00
CA VAL A 354 -18.02 -35.91 -50.09
C VAL A 354 -18.86 -35.61 -48.87
N GLU A 355 -18.48 -36.16 -47.73
CA GLU A 355 -19.08 -35.87 -46.41
C GLU A 355 -18.25 -34.83 -45.69
N LEU A 356 -18.91 -33.79 -45.17
CA LEU A 356 -18.27 -32.70 -44.42
C LEU A 356 -18.86 -32.62 -43.01
N GLY A 357 -18.00 -32.71 -42.03
CA GLY A 357 -18.33 -32.53 -40.61
C GLY A 357 -17.56 -31.36 -40.00
N GLY A 358 -18.19 -30.59 -39.14
CA GLY A 358 -17.54 -29.45 -38.49
C GLY A 358 -17.86 -29.33 -37.02
N LEU A 359 -16.86 -29.00 -36.20
CA LEU A 359 -16.99 -28.82 -34.76
C LEU A 359 -16.40 -27.51 -34.30
N ALA A 360 -17.22 -26.70 -33.61
CA ALA A 360 -16.75 -25.58 -32.79
C ALA A 360 -16.41 -26.09 -31.39
N ARG A 361 -15.12 -26.19 -31.04
CA ARG A 361 -14.70 -26.72 -29.73
C ARG A 361 -14.93 -25.77 -28.56
N THR A 362 -15.33 -24.50 -28.80
CA THR A 362 -15.34 -23.47 -27.74
C THR A 362 -16.48 -22.50 -27.78
N ASP A 363 -16.77 -21.93 -28.91
CA ASP A 363 -17.85 -20.96 -29.08
C ASP A 363 -18.62 -21.33 -30.31
N ASN A 364 -19.89 -21.65 -30.12
CA ASN A 364 -20.79 -22.06 -31.18
C ASN A 364 -21.43 -20.85 -31.89
N SER A 365 -21.25 -19.64 -31.35
CA SER A 365 -21.83 -18.45 -31.95
C SER A 365 -21.30 -18.22 -33.38
N GLY A 366 -22.23 -18.16 -34.34
CA GLY A 366 -21.92 -17.95 -35.76
C GLY A 366 -21.19 -19.12 -36.43
N TRP A 367 -21.05 -20.28 -35.77
CA TRP A 367 -20.37 -21.43 -36.37
C TRP A 367 -21.16 -22.03 -37.54
N GLY A 368 -22.48 -22.05 -37.48
CA GLY A 368 -23.31 -22.55 -38.57
C GLY A 368 -23.02 -21.79 -39.88
N ASP A 369 -23.08 -20.49 -39.87
CA ASP A 369 -22.81 -19.63 -41.03
C ASP A 369 -21.33 -19.71 -41.47
N GLU A 370 -20.38 -19.82 -40.53
CA GLU A 370 -18.95 -20.00 -40.83
C GLU A 370 -18.72 -21.34 -41.55
N PHE A 371 -19.34 -22.42 -41.06
CA PHE A 371 -19.24 -23.75 -41.62
C PHE A 371 -19.90 -23.83 -42.99
N GLU A 372 -21.05 -23.20 -43.18
CA GLU A 372 -21.73 -23.13 -44.48
C GLU A 372 -20.88 -22.43 -45.53
N ARG A 373 -20.33 -21.24 -45.20
CA ARG A 373 -19.39 -20.55 -46.10
C ARG A 373 -18.14 -21.38 -46.42
N LEU A 374 -17.63 -22.14 -45.45
CA LEU A 374 -16.49 -23.02 -45.66
C LEU A 374 -16.88 -24.18 -46.60
N THR A 375 -18.04 -24.79 -46.41
CA THR A 375 -18.57 -25.85 -47.25
C THR A 375 -18.70 -25.38 -48.71
N HIS A 376 -19.33 -24.22 -48.95
CA HIS A 376 -19.42 -23.65 -50.29
C HIS A 376 -18.05 -23.42 -50.91
N ARG A 377 -17.09 -22.89 -50.15
CA ARG A 377 -15.70 -22.69 -50.65
C ARG A 377 -14.98 -23.97 -51.00
N LEU A 378 -15.21 -25.05 -50.20
CA LEU A 378 -14.56 -26.34 -50.45
C LEU A 378 -15.13 -27.05 -51.67
N LEU A 379 -16.41 -26.86 -51.97
CA LEU A 379 -17.11 -27.48 -53.07
C LEU A 379 -17.25 -26.59 -54.36
N ASP A 380 -16.84 -25.36 -54.28
CA ASP A 380 -16.95 -24.38 -55.40
C ASP A 380 -16.26 -24.95 -56.68
N GLY A 381 -16.95 -24.82 -57.85
CA GLY A 381 -16.47 -25.34 -59.14
C GLY A 381 -16.33 -26.86 -59.24
N LEU A 382 -16.93 -27.64 -58.33
CA LEU A 382 -17.15 -29.07 -58.50
C LEU A 382 -18.63 -29.23 -58.98
N ASP A 383 -18.88 -30.13 -59.96
CA ASP A 383 -20.26 -30.55 -60.30
C ASP A 383 -20.89 -31.31 -59.12
N THR A 384 -21.67 -30.59 -58.31
CA THR A 384 -22.32 -31.16 -57.13
C THR A 384 -23.80 -31.32 -57.36
N ALA A 385 -24.38 -32.50 -57.09
CA ALA A 385 -25.79 -32.66 -56.82
C ALA A 385 -26.12 -31.92 -55.48
N GLU A 386 -27.35 -31.45 -55.31
CA GLU A 386 -27.75 -30.66 -54.11
C GLU A 386 -27.33 -31.40 -52.80
N PRO A 387 -26.74 -30.69 -51.88
CA PRO A 387 -26.27 -31.29 -50.62
C PRO A 387 -27.48 -31.67 -49.73
N SER A 388 -27.62 -32.94 -49.37
CA SER A 388 -28.56 -33.36 -48.34
C SER A 388 -28.03 -32.94 -46.97
N ARG A 389 -28.81 -32.22 -46.16
CA ARG A 389 -28.47 -31.83 -44.77
C ARG A 389 -29.01 -32.88 -43.80
N GLU A 390 -28.13 -33.64 -43.18
CA GLU A 390 -28.49 -34.40 -41.99
C GLU A 390 -28.12 -33.61 -40.75
N LYS A 391 -29.12 -33.29 -39.92
CA LYS A 391 -28.88 -32.63 -38.63
C LYS A 391 -28.58 -33.72 -37.62
N VAL A 392 -27.36 -33.77 -37.08
CA VAL A 392 -27.01 -34.52 -35.88
C VAL A 392 -27.17 -33.64 -34.67
#